data_880956e5f7778fee1ffaf39b693a091c
#
_entry.id   880956e5f7778fee1ffaf39b693a091c
#
_cell.length_a   1.000
_cell.length_b   1.000
_cell.length_c   1.000
_cell.angle_alpha   90.00
_cell.angle_beta   90.00
_cell.angle_gamma   90.00
#
_symmetry.space_group_name_H-M   'P 1'
#
loop_
_entity.id
_entity.type
_entity.pdbx_description
1 polymer ?
#
loop_
_entity_poly.entity_id
_entity_poly.type
_entity_poly.pdbx_seq_one_letter_code
_entity_poly.pdbx_strand_id
1 'polypeptide(L)'
;VLKEQQAAQEWQRLALDLGYEGGEELSFSQADELADTQIRFPTFLLATHYWEGRWLMDMASIDDLQKEKGKKGAKGVTARWQRRMKLTPCVVMTCYMLPGNMQISEHKGQRKFEKSYLYDFADLLIVDEAGQVLPEVAAASFALAKKALVIGDTEQIPPIWSITPAIDIG
;
A
#
# COMPACT_ATOMS: atom_id res chain seq x y z
N VAL A 1 22.34 26.48 15.94
CA VAL A 1 22.40 26.53 17.41
C VAL A 1 21.03 26.27 18.04
N LEU A 2 19.98 27.11 17.80
CA LEU A 2 18.65 26.91 18.42
C LEU A 2 17.97 25.58 17.99
N LYS A 3 18.04 25.21 16.71
CA LYS A 3 17.48 23.93 16.22
C LYS A 3 18.23 22.72 16.72
N GLU A 4 19.53 22.81 16.89
CA GLU A 4 20.36 21.74 17.44
C GLU A 4 20.07 21.52 18.93
N GLN A 5 19.89 22.62 19.69
CA GLN A 5 19.50 22.54 21.10
C GLN A 5 18.10 21.91 21.28
N GLN A 6 17.15 22.25 20.43
CA GLN A 6 15.83 21.65 20.44
C GLN A 6 15.89 20.15 20.10
N ALA A 7 16.64 19.77 19.07
CA ALA A 7 16.81 18.37 18.69
C ALA A 7 17.48 17.56 19.82
N ALA A 8 18.48 18.12 20.50
CA ALA A 8 19.12 17.47 21.62
C ALA A 8 18.16 17.29 22.81
N GLN A 9 17.31 18.26 23.10
CA GLN A 9 16.31 18.16 24.16
C GLN A 9 15.22 17.11 23.84
N GLU A 10 14.76 17.07 22.58
CA GLU A 10 13.80 16.06 22.13
C GLU A 10 14.41 14.65 22.20
N TRP A 11 15.69 14.52 21.84
CA TRP A 11 16.44 13.27 21.93
C TRP A 11 16.59 12.77 23.36
N GLN A 12 16.96 13.66 24.30
CA GLN A 12 17.04 13.33 25.73
C GLN A 12 15.68 12.92 26.29
N ARG A 13 14.61 13.60 25.89
CA ARG A 13 13.26 13.24 26.31
C ARG A 13 12.87 11.85 25.79
N LEU A 14 13.16 11.55 24.54
CA LEU A 14 12.91 10.24 23.97
C LEU A 14 13.68 9.13 24.71
N ALA A 15 14.93 9.38 25.06
CA ALA A 15 15.75 8.44 25.82
C ALA A 15 15.14 8.13 27.20
N LEU A 16 14.63 9.16 27.91
CA LEU A 16 13.93 8.99 29.18
C LEU A 16 12.60 8.21 29.02
N ASP A 17 11.82 8.52 27.98
CA ASP A 17 10.58 7.82 27.67
C ASP A 17 10.81 6.34 27.33
N LEU A 18 12.00 6.02 26.80
CA LEU A 18 12.46 4.65 26.54
C LEU A 18 13.02 3.94 27.79
N GLY A 19 13.04 4.61 28.95
CA GLY A 19 13.57 4.05 30.18
C GLY A 19 15.10 4.00 30.25
N TYR A 20 15.79 4.81 29.44
CA TYR A 20 17.24 4.90 29.44
C TYR A 20 17.73 5.83 30.56
N GLU A 21 18.26 5.26 31.64
CA GLU A 21 18.75 6.00 32.80
C GLU A 21 20.26 6.32 32.72
N GLY A 22 20.93 6.01 31.63
CA GLY A 22 22.36 6.23 31.44
C GLY A 22 22.74 7.69 31.29
N GLY A 23 23.74 8.17 32.05
CA GLY A 23 24.29 9.52 31.91
C GLY A 23 25.22 9.69 30.68
N GLU A 24 25.33 8.69 29.81
CA GLU A 24 26.08 8.73 28.57
C GLU A 24 25.20 9.17 27.42
N GLU A 25 25.77 9.83 26.42
CA GLU A 25 25.01 10.16 25.19
C GLU A 25 24.56 8.88 24.51
N LEU A 26 23.23 8.74 24.34
CA LEU A 26 22.62 7.63 23.63
C LEU A 26 23.03 7.71 22.16
N SER A 27 23.74 6.72 21.65
CA SER A 27 24.06 6.64 20.23
C SER A 27 22.79 6.37 19.41
N PHE A 28 22.81 6.75 18.13
CA PHE A 28 21.69 6.49 17.22
C PHE A 28 21.33 4.99 17.16
N SER A 29 22.32 4.11 17.13
CA SER A 29 22.11 2.65 17.10
C SER A 29 21.43 2.14 18.37
N GLN A 30 21.85 2.63 19.54
CA GLN A 30 21.23 2.27 20.82
C GLN A 30 19.79 2.77 20.93
N ALA A 31 19.53 3.99 20.46
CA ALA A 31 18.18 4.52 20.43
C ALA A 31 17.26 3.74 19.48
N ASP A 32 17.78 3.31 18.33
CA ASP A 32 17.05 2.51 17.35
C ASP A 32 16.68 1.13 17.91
N GLU A 33 17.62 0.46 18.57
CA GLU A 33 17.40 -0.83 19.26
C GLU A 33 16.38 -0.71 20.41
N LEU A 34 16.49 0.33 21.23
CA LEU A 34 15.51 0.59 22.28
C LEU A 34 14.13 0.90 21.72
N ALA A 35 14.08 1.71 20.67
CA ALA A 35 12.81 2.01 19.98
C ALA A 35 12.17 0.75 19.41
N ASP A 36 12.93 -0.16 18.83
CA ASP A 36 12.41 -1.42 18.30
C ASP A 36 11.78 -2.29 19.39
N THR A 37 12.46 -2.46 20.50
CA THR A 37 12.01 -3.36 21.58
C THR A 37 10.94 -2.73 22.47
N GLN A 38 11.02 -1.44 22.76
CA GLN A 38 10.16 -0.77 23.75
C GLN A 38 8.94 -0.07 23.13
N ILE A 39 9.04 0.38 21.89
CA ILE A 39 7.99 1.18 21.26
C ILE A 39 7.43 0.51 19.99
N ARG A 40 8.26 0.23 18.99
CA ARG A 40 7.80 -0.20 17.67
C ARG A 40 7.04 -1.52 17.73
N PHE A 41 7.60 -2.51 18.40
CA PHE A 41 6.97 -3.83 18.50
C PHE A 41 5.64 -3.81 19.28
N PRO A 42 5.55 -3.27 20.53
CA PRO A 42 4.26 -3.14 21.21
C PRO A 42 3.24 -2.30 20.43
N THR A 43 3.69 -1.20 19.81
CA THR A 43 2.81 -0.35 18.99
C THR A 43 2.27 -1.10 17.79
N PHE A 44 3.12 -1.88 17.12
CA PHE A 44 2.71 -2.74 16.00
C PHE A 44 1.66 -3.76 16.44
N LEU A 45 1.88 -4.44 17.56
CA LEU A 45 0.90 -5.41 18.09
C LEU A 45 -0.44 -4.75 18.41
N LEU A 46 -0.42 -3.62 19.10
CA LEU A 46 -1.64 -2.88 19.44
C LEU A 46 -2.38 -2.39 18.18
N ALA A 47 -1.66 -1.87 17.20
CA ALA A 47 -2.22 -1.43 15.94
C ALA A 47 -2.85 -2.61 15.17
N THR A 48 -2.17 -3.76 15.15
CA THR A 48 -2.68 -4.98 14.49
C THR A 48 -3.98 -5.43 15.15
N HIS A 49 -4.00 -5.59 16.48
CA HIS A 49 -5.22 -6.00 17.20
C HIS A 49 -6.35 -4.98 17.05
N TYR A 50 -6.05 -3.68 17.03
CA TYR A 50 -7.06 -2.65 16.79
C TYR A 50 -7.71 -2.82 15.40
N TRP A 51 -6.90 -2.99 14.36
CA TRP A 51 -7.41 -3.14 13.00
C TRP A 51 -8.10 -4.47 12.76
N GLU A 52 -7.64 -5.56 13.38
CA GLU A 52 -8.35 -6.85 13.40
C GLU A 52 -9.73 -6.72 14.03
N GLY A 53 -9.83 -6.08 15.20
CA GLY A 53 -11.10 -5.80 15.85
C GLY A 53 -12.04 -4.97 14.98
N ARG A 54 -11.52 -3.93 14.32
CA ARG A 54 -12.28 -3.11 13.35
C ARG A 54 -12.75 -3.92 12.15
N TRP A 55 -11.91 -4.81 11.64
CA TRP A 55 -12.29 -5.71 10.56
C TRP A 55 -13.40 -6.69 10.98
N LEU A 56 -13.28 -7.29 12.16
CA LEU A 56 -14.30 -8.20 12.69
C LEU A 56 -15.65 -7.50 12.84
N MET A 57 -15.67 -6.26 13.35
CA MET A 57 -16.90 -5.47 13.44
C MET A 57 -17.52 -5.20 12.07
N ASP A 58 -16.72 -4.85 11.08
CA ASP A 58 -17.21 -4.66 9.71
C ASP A 58 -17.76 -5.95 9.12
N MET A 59 -17.09 -7.08 9.34
CA MET A 59 -17.55 -8.39 8.85
C MET A 59 -18.84 -8.84 9.52
N ALA A 60 -18.99 -8.60 10.83
CA ALA A 60 -20.21 -8.91 11.57
C ALA A 60 -21.43 -8.10 11.09
N SER A 61 -21.19 -6.93 10.48
CA SER A 61 -22.27 -6.10 9.91
C SER A 61 -22.75 -6.56 8.52
N ILE A 62 -22.14 -7.60 7.95
CA ILE A 62 -22.51 -8.11 6.63
C ILE A 62 -23.44 -9.30 6.78
N ASP A 63 -24.72 -9.09 6.47
CA ASP A 63 -25.76 -10.14 6.56
C ASP A 63 -25.52 -11.29 5.55
N ASP A 64 -25.06 -10.96 4.34
CA ASP A 64 -24.84 -11.92 3.26
C ASP A 64 -23.53 -11.65 2.52
N LEU A 65 -22.52 -12.49 2.78
CA LEU A 65 -21.20 -12.42 2.17
C LEU A 65 -21.21 -12.68 0.67
N GLN A 66 -22.10 -13.53 0.16
CA GLN A 66 -22.18 -13.84 -1.28
C GLN A 66 -22.76 -12.64 -2.04
N LYS A 67 -23.78 -12.02 -1.48
CA LYS A 67 -24.36 -10.79 -2.03
C LYS A 67 -23.36 -9.64 -2.00
N GLU A 68 -22.59 -9.53 -0.92
CA GLU A 68 -21.52 -8.52 -0.80
C GLU A 68 -20.41 -8.73 -1.84
N LYS A 69 -19.98 -9.97 -2.06
CA LYS A 69 -19.01 -10.32 -3.12
C LYS A 69 -19.53 -10.00 -4.53
N GLY A 70 -20.83 -10.11 -4.74
CA GLY A 70 -21.49 -9.81 -6.02
C GLY A 70 -21.58 -8.32 -6.35
N LYS A 71 -21.35 -7.42 -5.41
CA LYS A 71 -21.38 -5.97 -5.65
C LYS A 71 -20.20 -5.54 -6.53
N LYS A 72 -20.48 -5.13 -7.77
CA LYS A 72 -19.46 -4.72 -8.76
C LYS A 72 -19.37 -3.20 -8.96
N GLY A 73 -20.27 -2.41 -8.39
CA GLY A 73 -20.21 -0.95 -8.47
C GLY A 73 -19.09 -0.36 -7.59
N ALA A 74 -18.69 0.88 -7.88
CA ALA A 74 -17.59 1.58 -7.18
C ALA A 74 -17.72 1.48 -5.65
N LYS A 75 -18.87 1.83 -5.09
CA LYS A 75 -19.11 1.79 -3.63
C LYS A 75 -18.86 0.39 -3.03
N GLY A 76 -19.33 -0.68 -3.68
CA GLY A 76 -19.17 -2.05 -3.17
C GLY A 76 -17.72 -2.54 -3.28
N VAL A 77 -17.05 -2.25 -4.39
CA VAL A 77 -15.65 -2.62 -4.59
C VAL A 77 -14.74 -1.85 -3.65
N THR A 78 -14.93 -0.53 -3.51
CA THR A 78 -14.19 0.31 -2.55
C THR A 78 -14.35 -0.19 -1.12
N ALA A 79 -15.57 -0.43 -0.65
CA ALA A 79 -15.82 -0.91 0.70
C ALA A 79 -15.12 -2.27 0.97
N ARG A 80 -15.10 -3.16 -0.03
CA ARG A 80 -14.40 -4.44 0.06
C ARG A 80 -12.88 -4.27 0.16
N TRP A 81 -12.28 -3.37 -0.62
CA TRP A 81 -10.87 -3.03 -0.52
C TRP A 81 -10.52 -2.39 0.81
N GLN A 82 -11.30 -1.41 1.26
CA GLN A 82 -11.10 -0.76 2.56
C GLN A 82 -11.15 -1.74 3.73
N ARG A 83 -12.02 -2.74 3.70
CA ARG A 83 -12.03 -3.81 4.71
C ARG A 83 -10.75 -4.65 4.67
N ARG A 84 -10.30 -5.06 3.47
CA ARG A 84 -9.06 -5.83 3.33
C ARG A 84 -7.85 -5.06 3.82
N MET A 85 -7.76 -3.77 3.49
CA MET A 85 -6.65 -2.90 3.88
C MET A 85 -6.54 -2.67 5.40
N LYS A 86 -7.57 -3.00 6.17
CA LYS A 86 -7.47 -3.01 7.64
C LYS A 86 -6.53 -4.11 8.15
N LEU A 87 -6.51 -5.25 7.47
CA LEU A 87 -5.63 -6.37 7.82
C LEU A 87 -4.27 -6.31 7.10
N THR A 88 -4.29 -5.93 5.84
CA THR A 88 -3.12 -5.89 4.97
C THR A 88 -3.09 -4.59 4.18
N PRO A 89 -2.55 -3.50 4.75
CA PRO A 89 -2.52 -2.19 4.10
C PRO A 89 -1.63 -2.15 2.85
N CYS A 90 -0.76 -3.13 2.69
CA CYS A 90 0.07 -3.34 1.51
C CYS A 90 -0.35 -4.62 0.79
N VAL A 91 -0.53 -4.54 -0.53
CA VAL A 91 -0.91 -5.68 -1.38
C VAL A 91 0.11 -5.82 -2.49
N VAL A 92 0.59 -7.03 -2.70
CA VAL A 92 1.55 -7.36 -3.76
C VAL A 92 0.86 -8.14 -4.87
N MET A 93 1.01 -7.69 -6.10
CA MET A 93 0.52 -8.39 -7.29
C MET A 93 1.27 -7.91 -8.54
N THR A 94 1.13 -8.64 -9.64
CA THR A 94 1.71 -8.21 -10.90
C THR A 94 0.96 -7.01 -11.48
N CYS A 95 1.67 -6.15 -12.24
CA CYS A 95 1.05 -5.02 -12.95
C CYS A 95 -0.08 -5.47 -13.88
N TYR A 96 0.02 -6.69 -14.44
CA TYR A 96 -1.03 -7.26 -15.27
C TYR A 96 -2.34 -7.54 -14.51
N MET A 97 -2.25 -7.99 -13.27
CA MET A 97 -3.43 -8.36 -12.47
C MET A 97 -4.08 -7.16 -11.77
N LEU A 98 -3.32 -6.11 -11.48
CA LEU A 98 -3.77 -4.99 -10.69
C LEU A 98 -5.00 -4.29 -11.27
N PRO A 99 -5.06 -3.93 -12.57
CA PRO A 99 -6.24 -3.29 -13.14
C PRO A 99 -7.50 -4.16 -13.04
N GLY A 100 -7.40 -5.46 -13.29
CA GLY A 100 -8.52 -6.39 -13.17
C GLY A 100 -9.10 -6.47 -11.76
N ASN A 101 -8.25 -6.39 -10.73
CA ASN A 101 -8.68 -6.39 -9.33
C ASN A 101 -9.33 -5.07 -8.88
N MET A 102 -9.03 -3.97 -9.58
CA MET A 102 -9.59 -2.63 -9.33
C MET A 102 -10.76 -2.29 -10.27
N GLN A 103 -11.22 -3.27 -11.06
CA GLN A 103 -12.33 -3.07 -12.02
C GLN A 103 -13.66 -2.88 -11.28
N ILE A 104 -14.44 -1.93 -11.77
CA ILE A 104 -15.81 -1.65 -11.34
C ILE A 104 -16.77 -1.67 -12.51
N SER A 105 -18.07 -1.72 -12.21
CA SER A 105 -19.15 -1.56 -13.19
C SER A 105 -19.91 -0.27 -12.90
N GLU A 106 -19.95 0.63 -13.85
CA GLU A 106 -20.70 1.88 -13.78
C GLU A 106 -22.01 1.79 -14.53
N HIS A 107 -23.08 2.27 -13.93
CA HIS A 107 -24.38 2.35 -14.57
C HIS A 107 -24.48 3.63 -15.41
N LYS A 108 -24.64 3.50 -16.73
CA LYS A 108 -24.73 4.62 -17.70
C LYS A 108 -26.17 4.92 -18.15
N GLY A 109 -27.17 4.50 -17.39
CA GLY A 109 -28.58 4.64 -17.77
C GLY A 109 -29.08 3.50 -18.64
N GLN A 110 -30.41 3.43 -18.89
CA GLN A 110 -31.06 2.43 -19.74
C GLN A 110 -30.62 0.96 -19.53
N ARG A 111 -30.28 0.58 -18.28
CA ARG A 111 -29.73 -0.75 -17.91
C ARG A 111 -28.38 -1.10 -18.55
N LYS A 112 -27.63 -0.12 -19.07
CA LYS A 112 -26.28 -0.33 -19.58
C LYS A 112 -25.27 -0.18 -18.47
N PHE A 113 -24.36 -1.16 -18.37
CA PHE A 113 -23.23 -1.14 -17.46
C PHE A 113 -21.94 -1.12 -18.29
N GLU A 114 -21.06 -0.21 -17.94
CA GLU A 114 -19.74 -0.11 -18.55
C GLU A 114 -18.68 -0.50 -17.51
N LYS A 115 -17.60 -1.07 -18.02
CA LYS A 115 -16.42 -1.35 -17.21
C LYS A 115 -15.65 -0.07 -16.99
N SER A 116 -15.30 0.19 -15.75
CA SER A 116 -14.43 1.28 -15.33
C SER A 116 -13.49 0.75 -14.27
N TYR A 117 -12.69 1.62 -13.64
CA TYR A 117 -11.69 1.24 -12.67
C TYR A 117 -11.72 2.20 -11.49
N LEU A 118 -11.17 1.78 -10.34
CA LEU A 118 -10.96 2.64 -9.18
C LEU A 118 -9.71 3.51 -9.41
N TYR A 119 -9.87 4.57 -10.20
CA TYR A 119 -8.79 5.53 -10.44
C TYR A 119 -8.42 6.28 -9.16
N ASP A 120 -7.14 6.61 -9.00
CA ASP A 120 -6.59 7.33 -7.84
C ASP A 120 -6.94 6.72 -6.47
N PHE A 121 -7.20 5.41 -6.44
CA PHE A 121 -7.64 4.73 -5.22
C PHE A 121 -6.48 4.42 -4.27
N ALA A 122 -5.40 3.86 -4.79
CA ALA A 122 -4.22 3.56 -3.98
C ALA A 122 -3.46 4.86 -3.65
N ASP A 123 -3.01 5.02 -2.41
CA ASP A 123 -2.24 6.20 -2.02
C ASP A 123 -0.83 6.18 -2.62
N LEU A 124 -0.24 4.99 -2.73
CA LEU A 124 1.08 4.77 -3.30
C LEU A 124 1.13 3.45 -4.07
N LEU A 125 1.60 3.50 -5.30
CA LEU A 125 2.01 2.35 -6.09
C LEU A 125 3.54 2.25 -6.04
N ILE A 126 4.05 1.10 -5.63
CA ILE A 126 5.49 0.79 -5.73
C ILE A 126 5.64 -0.22 -6.86
N VAL A 127 6.35 0.14 -7.91
CA VAL A 127 6.72 -0.76 -9.00
C VAL A 127 8.16 -1.16 -8.80
N ASP A 128 8.37 -2.39 -8.40
CA ASP A 128 9.68 -2.98 -8.24
C ASP A 128 10.07 -3.71 -9.54
N GLU A 129 11.36 -3.80 -9.82
CA GLU A 129 11.89 -4.39 -11.07
C GLU A 129 11.26 -3.78 -12.34
N ALA A 130 11.08 -2.46 -12.33
CA ALA A 130 10.35 -1.75 -13.39
C ALA A 130 11.00 -1.89 -14.79
N GLY A 131 12.30 -2.17 -14.85
CA GLY A 131 13.01 -2.47 -16.10
C GLY A 131 12.48 -3.71 -16.83
N GLN A 132 11.78 -4.60 -16.12
CA GLN A 132 11.21 -5.84 -16.66
C GLN A 132 9.72 -5.72 -17.02
N VAL A 133 9.10 -4.57 -16.79
CA VAL A 133 7.66 -4.37 -17.05
C VAL A 133 7.46 -3.62 -18.35
N LEU A 134 6.60 -4.16 -19.22
CA LEU A 134 6.19 -3.48 -20.44
C LEU A 134 5.46 -2.16 -20.11
N PRO A 135 5.81 -1.03 -20.74
CA PRO A 135 5.21 0.28 -20.44
C PRO A 135 3.69 0.30 -20.56
N GLU A 136 3.12 -0.37 -21.54
CA GLU A 136 1.66 -0.48 -21.73
C GLU A 136 0.96 -1.25 -20.62
N VAL A 137 1.63 -2.23 -20.00
CA VAL A 137 1.11 -2.97 -18.84
C VAL A 137 1.21 -2.11 -17.58
N ALA A 138 2.32 -1.40 -17.42
CA ALA A 138 2.53 -0.51 -16.29
C ALA A 138 1.58 0.68 -16.30
N ALA A 139 1.34 1.29 -17.48
CA ALA A 139 0.52 2.50 -17.64
C ALA A 139 -0.87 2.35 -17.02
N ALA A 140 -1.52 1.20 -17.21
CA ALA A 140 -2.83 0.93 -16.61
C ALA A 140 -2.78 0.90 -15.07
N SER A 141 -1.66 0.47 -14.49
CA SER A 141 -1.47 0.42 -13.04
C SER A 141 -1.25 1.81 -12.44
N PHE A 142 -0.55 2.69 -13.14
CA PHE A 142 -0.31 4.07 -12.66
C PHE A 142 -1.60 4.88 -12.49
N ALA A 143 -2.59 4.67 -13.37
CA ALA A 143 -3.87 5.35 -13.28
C ALA A 143 -4.67 5.00 -12.00
N LEU A 144 -4.32 3.93 -11.29
CA LEU A 144 -5.02 3.45 -10.10
C LEU A 144 -4.46 4.04 -8.80
N ALA A 145 -3.39 4.80 -8.86
CA ALA A 145 -2.71 5.34 -7.69
C ALA A 145 -2.51 6.85 -7.78
N LYS A 146 -2.53 7.51 -6.61
CA LYS A 146 -2.28 8.95 -6.49
C LYS A 146 -0.81 9.30 -6.68
N LYS A 147 0.09 8.39 -6.29
CA LYS A 147 1.55 8.54 -6.36
C LYS A 147 2.16 7.22 -6.76
N ALA A 148 3.31 7.28 -7.41
CA ALA A 148 4.07 6.09 -7.76
C ALA A 148 5.55 6.26 -7.39
N LEU A 149 6.13 5.17 -6.88
CA LEU A 149 7.56 4.98 -6.72
C LEU A 149 7.98 3.87 -7.69
N VAL A 150 8.89 4.18 -8.58
CA VAL A 150 9.38 3.25 -9.60
C VAL A 150 10.82 2.90 -9.28
N ILE A 151 11.07 1.62 -9.06
CA ILE A 151 12.39 1.07 -8.72
C ILE A 151 12.75 0.08 -9.81
N GLY A 152 13.93 0.24 -10.39
CA GLY A 152 14.41 -0.65 -11.43
C GLY A 152 15.84 -0.34 -11.81
N ASP A 153 16.47 -1.30 -12.44
CA ASP A 153 17.82 -1.20 -12.96
C ASP A 153 17.75 -1.23 -14.50
N THR A 154 18.29 -0.21 -15.15
CA THR A 154 18.31 -0.08 -16.62
C THR A 154 19.34 -0.97 -17.28
N GLU A 155 20.25 -1.55 -16.51
CA GLU A 155 21.29 -2.47 -17.01
C GLU A 155 20.91 -3.95 -16.90
N GLN A 156 19.73 -4.23 -16.31
CA GLN A 156 19.18 -5.59 -16.25
C GLN A 156 18.49 -5.97 -17.57
N ILE A 157 18.05 -7.24 -17.61
CA ILE A 157 17.36 -7.82 -18.77
C ILE A 157 16.09 -7.03 -19.08
N PRO A 158 15.93 -6.55 -20.34
CA PRO A 158 14.73 -5.83 -20.73
C PRO A 158 13.47 -6.72 -20.68
N PRO A 159 12.27 -6.13 -20.73
CA PRO A 159 11.02 -6.88 -20.73
C PRO A 159 10.96 -7.86 -21.91
N ILE A 160 10.42 -9.04 -21.66
CA ILE A 160 10.15 -10.00 -22.74
C ILE A 160 8.86 -9.55 -23.44
N TRP A 161 9.00 -9.16 -24.69
CA TRP A 161 7.86 -8.79 -25.53
C TRP A 161 7.04 -10.03 -25.87
N SER A 162 5.75 -9.97 -25.59
CA SER A 162 4.80 -11.04 -25.95
C SER A 162 4.34 -10.97 -27.42
N ILE A 163 4.80 -9.96 -28.16
CA ILE A 163 4.44 -9.73 -29.54
C ILE A 163 5.43 -10.49 -30.43
N THR A 164 4.90 -11.24 -31.39
CA THR A 164 5.75 -11.94 -32.36
C THR A 164 6.59 -10.95 -33.18
N PRO A 165 7.87 -11.26 -33.53
CA PRO A 165 8.74 -10.36 -34.30
C PRO A 165 8.14 -9.87 -35.61
N ALA A 166 7.14 -10.56 -36.16
CA ALA A 166 6.44 -10.15 -37.38
C ALA A 166 5.55 -8.90 -37.23
N ILE A 167 5.26 -8.47 -35.98
CA ILE A 167 4.43 -7.28 -35.70
C ILE A 167 5.30 -6.09 -35.27
N ASP A 168 6.55 -6.34 -34.93
CA ASP A 168 7.52 -5.32 -34.44
C ASP A 168 8.29 -4.65 -35.60
N ILE A 169 7.80 -4.76 -36.82
CA ILE A 169 8.34 -4.07 -37.98
C ILE A 169 7.46 -2.86 -38.29
N GLY A 170 7.58 -1.85 -37.43
CA GLY A 170 6.96 -0.55 -37.63
C GLY A 170 7.98 0.56 -37.54
#